data_1dcd8cc1274987e8b2ca48916ac90836
#
_entry.id   1dcd8cc1274987e8b2ca48916ac90836
#
_cell.length_a   1.000
_cell.length_b   1.000
_cell.length_c   1.000
_cell.angle_alpha   90.00
_cell.angle_beta   90.00
_cell.angle_gamma   90.00
#
_symmetry.space_group_name_H-M   'P 1'
#
loop_
_entity.id
_entity.type
_entity.pdbx_description
1 polymer ?
#
loop_
_entity_poly.entity_id
_entity_poly.type
_entity_poly.pdbx_seq_one_letter_code
_entity_poly.pdbx_strand_id
1 'polypeptide(L)'
;MLGELGLDGRVHGVRGALPIAAAASRAALGALMVPAVNAPEAALAGGPPVFGVETLAEAVAHLRGQAVRAPTTVDAAALLAAAPLATGDLAEVRGQPSAKRALEVAAAGGHNLFLFGSIMNRFGSFSKSL
;
A
#
# COMPACT_ATOMS: atom_id res chain seq x y z
N MET A 1 -16.19 2.51 -6.53
CA MET A 1 -15.08 1.92 -7.29
C MET A 1 -13.88 2.85 -7.19
N LEU A 2 -12.69 2.30 -7.00
CA LEU A 2 -11.40 3.00 -6.94
C LEU A 2 -10.50 2.42 -8.05
N GLY A 3 -9.65 3.23 -8.69
CA GLY A 3 -8.68 2.78 -9.68
C GLY A 3 -8.42 3.85 -10.74
N GLU A 4 -7.32 3.72 -11.46
CA GLU A 4 -7.00 4.56 -12.61
C GLU A 4 -7.36 3.80 -13.90
N LEU A 5 -8.23 4.39 -14.73
CA LEU A 5 -8.70 3.75 -15.95
C LEU A 5 -7.79 4.10 -17.12
N GLY A 6 -7.15 3.10 -17.70
CA GLY A 6 -6.37 3.23 -18.92
C GLY A 6 -7.26 3.34 -20.17
N LEU A 7 -6.72 3.91 -21.24
CA LEU A 7 -7.40 4.00 -22.54
C LEU A 7 -7.66 2.64 -23.19
N ASP A 8 -6.94 1.61 -22.75
CA ASP A 8 -7.10 0.20 -23.15
C ASP A 8 -8.19 -0.52 -22.35
N GLY A 9 -8.86 0.18 -21.42
CA GLY A 9 -9.88 -0.39 -20.54
C GLY A 9 -9.35 -1.13 -19.32
N ARG A 10 -8.04 -1.11 -19.07
CA ARG A 10 -7.43 -1.67 -17.86
C ARG A 10 -7.62 -0.74 -16.67
N VAL A 11 -7.70 -1.35 -15.49
CA VAL A 11 -7.78 -0.62 -14.23
C VAL A 11 -6.43 -0.75 -13.51
N HIS A 12 -5.69 0.36 -13.50
CA HIS A 12 -4.36 0.43 -12.92
C HIS A 12 -4.41 0.65 -11.41
N GLY A 13 -3.36 0.18 -10.72
CA GLY A 13 -3.18 0.32 -9.29
C GLY A 13 -3.03 1.77 -8.85
N VAL A 14 -3.53 2.07 -7.66
CA VAL A 14 -3.43 3.39 -7.03
C VAL A 14 -2.77 3.29 -5.66
N ARG A 15 -2.21 4.39 -5.18
CA ARG A 15 -1.65 4.45 -3.83
C ARG A 15 -2.75 4.74 -2.81
N GLY A 16 -2.63 4.17 -1.60
CA GLY A 16 -3.51 4.48 -0.49
C GLY A 16 -4.84 3.71 -0.52
N ALA A 17 -4.87 2.50 -1.04
CA ALA A 17 -6.08 1.68 -1.05
C ALA A 17 -6.56 1.33 0.36
N LEU A 18 -5.65 1.09 1.31
CA LEU A 18 -5.98 0.80 2.71
C LEU A 18 -6.74 1.94 3.41
N PRO A 19 -6.24 3.21 3.45
CA PRO A 19 -6.98 4.30 4.08
C PRO A 19 -8.31 4.62 3.39
N ILE A 20 -8.41 4.41 2.08
CA ILE A 20 -9.68 4.57 1.35
C ILE A 20 -10.66 3.46 1.74
N ALA A 21 -10.22 2.22 1.86
CA ALA A 21 -11.07 1.12 2.33
C ALA A 21 -11.54 1.34 3.77
N ALA A 22 -10.69 1.84 4.64
CA ALA A 22 -11.07 2.24 6.00
C ALA A 22 -12.09 3.38 6.00
N ALA A 23 -11.97 4.35 5.10
CA ALA A 23 -12.97 5.40 4.94
C ALA A 23 -14.30 4.86 4.41
N ALA A 24 -14.27 3.92 3.45
CA ALA A 24 -15.45 3.23 2.92
C ALA A 24 -16.20 2.47 4.03
N SER A 25 -15.46 1.84 4.95
CA SER A 25 -16.04 1.17 6.13
C SER A 25 -16.77 2.17 7.03
N ARG A 26 -16.14 3.31 7.35
CA ARG A 26 -16.79 4.37 8.15
C ARG A 26 -18.02 4.97 7.47
N ALA A 27 -18.02 5.04 6.15
CA ALA A 27 -19.15 5.51 5.35
C ALA A 27 -20.23 4.46 5.14
N ALA A 28 -20.12 3.28 5.75
CA ALA A 28 -21.04 2.16 5.65
C ALA A 28 -21.35 1.76 4.19
N LEU A 29 -20.36 1.80 3.30
CA LEU A 29 -20.52 1.35 1.92
C LEU A 29 -20.73 -0.17 1.88
N GLY A 30 -21.65 -0.65 1.04
CA GLY A 30 -21.99 -2.07 0.92
C GLY A 30 -20.88 -2.92 0.28
N ALA A 31 -20.02 -2.34 -0.55
CA ALA A 31 -18.92 -3.03 -1.21
C ALA A 31 -17.88 -2.04 -1.72
N LEU A 32 -16.65 -2.52 -1.94
CA LEU A 32 -15.58 -1.76 -2.55
C LEU A 32 -14.97 -2.52 -3.72
N MET A 33 -14.91 -1.88 -4.89
CA MET A 33 -14.28 -2.45 -6.07
C MET A 33 -12.99 -1.67 -6.36
N VAL A 34 -11.88 -2.38 -6.47
CA VAL A 34 -10.53 -1.81 -6.59
C VAL A 34 -9.73 -2.56 -7.65
N PRO A 35 -8.60 -2.00 -8.14
CA PRO A 35 -7.68 -2.76 -8.98
C PRO A 35 -7.24 -4.06 -8.28
N ALA A 36 -7.09 -5.15 -9.04
CA ALA A 36 -6.72 -6.46 -8.51
C ALA A 36 -5.44 -6.41 -7.66
N VAL A 37 -4.45 -5.59 -8.06
CA VAL A 37 -3.19 -5.39 -7.32
C VAL A 37 -3.38 -4.72 -5.96
N ASN A 38 -4.43 -3.93 -5.79
CA ASN A 38 -4.74 -3.25 -4.53
C ASN A 38 -5.73 -4.03 -3.65
N ALA A 39 -6.34 -5.08 -4.17
CA ALA A 39 -7.39 -5.79 -3.44
C ALA A 39 -6.90 -6.40 -2.12
N PRO A 40 -5.70 -7.00 -2.02
CA PRO A 40 -5.17 -7.49 -0.75
C PRO A 40 -4.96 -6.36 0.27
N GLU A 41 -4.37 -5.23 -0.15
CA GLU A 41 -4.16 -4.05 0.70
C GLU A 41 -5.48 -3.50 1.22
N ALA A 42 -6.47 -3.33 0.35
CA ALA A 42 -7.79 -2.82 0.72
C ALA A 42 -8.54 -3.76 1.67
N ALA A 43 -8.42 -5.07 1.48
CA ALA A 43 -9.06 -6.08 2.33
C ALA A 43 -8.53 -6.10 3.76
N LEU A 44 -7.29 -5.69 3.99
CA LEU A 44 -6.69 -5.53 5.34
C LEU A 44 -7.45 -4.54 6.22
N ALA A 45 -8.21 -3.60 5.64
CA ALA A 45 -8.99 -2.65 6.41
C ALA A 45 -10.13 -3.27 7.24
N GLY A 46 -10.47 -4.55 7.00
CA GLY A 46 -11.54 -5.25 7.72
C GLY A 46 -12.93 -4.63 7.53
N GLY A 47 -13.14 -3.92 6.41
CA GLY A 47 -14.37 -3.19 6.10
C GLY A 47 -15.33 -3.96 5.18
N PRO A 48 -15.98 -3.25 4.25
CA PRO A 48 -16.92 -3.88 3.30
C PRO A 48 -16.18 -4.89 2.41
N PRO A 49 -16.90 -5.87 1.81
CA PRO A 49 -16.30 -6.81 0.89
C PRO A 49 -15.58 -6.09 -0.26
N VAL A 50 -14.34 -6.51 -0.52
CA VAL A 50 -13.46 -5.93 -1.53
C VAL A 50 -13.39 -6.84 -2.74
N PHE A 51 -13.66 -6.30 -3.92
CA PHE A 51 -13.59 -7.02 -5.20
C PHE A 51 -12.46 -6.45 -6.06
N GLY A 52 -11.48 -7.30 -6.39
CA GLY A 52 -10.39 -6.95 -7.28
C GLY A 52 -10.79 -7.10 -8.74
N VAL A 53 -10.53 -6.08 -9.57
CA VAL A 53 -10.80 -6.08 -11.02
C VAL A 53 -9.56 -5.64 -11.79
N GLU A 54 -9.35 -6.21 -12.97
CA GLU A 54 -8.25 -5.84 -13.87
C GLU A 54 -8.71 -4.91 -14.99
N THR A 55 -9.99 -5.01 -15.37
CA THR A 55 -10.57 -4.22 -16.46
C THR A 55 -11.92 -3.63 -16.09
N LEU A 56 -12.30 -2.56 -16.79
CA LEU A 56 -13.62 -1.98 -16.67
C LEU A 56 -14.73 -2.96 -17.09
N ALA A 57 -14.46 -3.81 -18.11
CA ALA A 57 -15.40 -4.83 -18.55
C ALA A 57 -15.71 -5.83 -17.42
N GLU A 58 -14.71 -6.27 -16.66
CA GLU A 58 -14.91 -7.15 -15.50
C GLU A 58 -15.74 -6.48 -14.40
N ALA A 59 -15.48 -5.19 -14.14
CA ALA A 59 -16.25 -4.43 -13.18
C ALA A 59 -17.72 -4.35 -13.57
N VAL A 60 -18.01 -4.07 -14.84
CA VAL A 60 -19.38 -4.01 -15.37
C VAL A 60 -20.06 -5.38 -15.33
N ALA A 61 -19.35 -6.45 -15.72
CA ALA A 61 -19.88 -7.81 -15.68
C ALA A 61 -20.26 -8.25 -14.25
N HIS A 62 -19.42 -7.92 -13.26
CA HIS A 62 -19.71 -8.17 -11.86
C HIS A 62 -20.96 -7.41 -11.38
N LEU A 63 -21.05 -6.11 -11.66
CA LEU A 63 -22.19 -5.27 -11.29
C LEU A 63 -23.50 -5.70 -11.93
N ARG A 64 -23.44 -6.29 -13.14
CA ARG A 64 -24.60 -6.86 -13.85
C ARG A 64 -24.95 -8.28 -13.40
N GLY A 65 -24.18 -8.88 -12.50
CA GLY A 65 -24.38 -10.27 -12.08
C GLY A 65 -24.00 -11.31 -13.16
N GLN A 66 -23.34 -10.90 -14.24
CA GLN A 66 -22.96 -11.78 -15.36
C GLN A 66 -21.69 -12.60 -15.02
N ALA A 67 -20.79 -12.04 -14.23
CA ALA A 67 -19.59 -12.72 -13.74
C ALA A 67 -19.35 -12.29 -12.29
N VAL A 68 -19.95 -12.99 -11.35
CA VAL A 68 -19.83 -12.67 -9.92
C VAL A 68 -18.45 -13.11 -9.43
N ARG A 69 -17.67 -12.16 -8.91
CA ARG A 69 -16.37 -12.41 -8.29
C ARG A 69 -16.54 -12.68 -6.80
N ALA A 70 -15.71 -13.54 -6.26
CA ALA A 70 -15.61 -13.70 -4.81
C ALA A 70 -14.91 -12.48 -4.22
N PRO A 71 -15.29 -12.04 -3.01
CA PRO A 71 -14.57 -11.01 -2.30
C PRO A 71 -13.15 -11.47 -1.97
N THR A 72 -12.20 -10.54 -2.02
CA THR A 72 -10.81 -10.81 -1.65
C THR A 72 -10.71 -10.98 -0.14
N THR A 73 -10.20 -12.13 0.28
CA THR A 73 -9.88 -12.43 1.68
C THR A 73 -8.38 -12.39 1.89
N VAL A 74 -7.94 -11.85 3.02
CA VAL A 74 -6.52 -11.72 3.36
C VAL A 74 -6.33 -12.16 4.80
N ASP A 75 -5.36 -13.03 5.03
CA ASP A 75 -4.85 -13.32 6.37
C ASP A 75 -3.81 -12.27 6.76
N ALA A 76 -4.22 -11.30 7.55
CA ALA A 76 -3.34 -10.22 8.02
C ALA A 76 -2.18 -10.76 8.86
N ALA A 77 -2.40 -11.82 9.65
CA ALA A 77 -1.36 -12.42 10.48
C ALA A 77 -0.30 -13.11 9.63
N ALA A 78 -0.72 -13.84 8.58
CA ALA A 78 0.20 -14.47 7.63
C ALA A 78 1.00 -13.43 6.83
N LEU A 79 0.38 -12.31 6.43
CA LEU A 79 1.08 -11.23 5.74
C LEU A 79 2.13 -10.54 6.63
N LEU A 80 1.80 -10.26 7.90
CA LEU A 80 2.73 -9.68 8.85
C LEU A 80 3.90 -10.63 9.14
N ALA A 81 3.62 -11.93 9.26
CA ALA A 81 4.66 -12.93 9.45
C ALA A 81 5.57 -13.11 8.22
N ALA A 82 5.04 -12.91 7.02
CA ALA A 82 5.78 -12.98 5.77
C ALA A 82 6.48 -11.67 5.39
N ALA A 83 6.20 -10.57 6.10
CA ALA A 83 6.88 -9.30 5.84
C ALA A 83 8.39 -9.48 6.05
N PRO A 84 9.23 -9.15 5.06
CA PRO A 84 10.67 -9.26 5.25
C PRO A 84 11.07 -8.33 6.39
N LEU A 85 11.71 -8.90 7.41
CA LEU A 85 12.39 -8.11 8.42
C LEU A 85 13.36 -7.19 7.68
N ALA A 86 13.35 -5.91 8.03
CA ALA A 86 14.31 -4.95 7.47
C ALA A 86 15.72 -5.53 7.63
N THR A 87 16.38 -5.84 6.52
CA THR A 87 17.68 -6.52 6.53
C THR A 87 18.86 -5.55 6.65
N GLY A 88 18.59 -4.23 6.59
CA GLY A 88 19.62 -3.20 6.73
C GLY A 88 19.91 -2.87 8.18
N ASP A 89 21.20 -2.89 8.56
CA ASP A 89 21.68 -2.42 9.85
C ASP A 89 22.19 -0.99 9.72
N LEU A 90 21.87 -0.12 10.68
CA LEU A 90 22.46 1.22 10.78
C LEU A 90 23.99 1.20 10.91
N ALA A 91 24.56 0.09 11.36
CA ALA A 91 26.01 -0.11 11.40
C ALA A 91 26.63 -0.11 10.01
N GLU A 92 25.90 -0.54 8.98
CA GLU A 92 26.37 -0.56 7.59
C GLU A 92 26.47 0.85 6.97
N VAL A 93 25.75 1.82 7.52
CA VAL A 93 25.81 3.21 7.06
C VAL A 93 27.09 3.85 7.55
N ARG A 94 27.98 4.21 6.64
CA ARG A 94 29.23 4.87 6.99
C ARG A 94 29.02 6.37 7.21
N GLY A 95 29.59 6.89 8.29
CA GLY A 95 29.44 8.29 8.66
C GLY A 95 28.03 8.63 9.17
N GLN A 96 27.60 9.87 9.00
CA GLN A 96 26.25 10.37 9.34
C GLN A 96 25.85 10.18 10.83
N PRO A 97 26.71 10.48 11.83
CA PRO A 97 26.41 10.18 13.23
C PRO A 97 25.15 10.89 13.75
N SER A 98 24.89 12.10 13.27
CA SER A 98 23.70 12.87 13.65
C SER A 98 22.41 12.24 13.12
N ALA A 99 22.41 11.76 11.87
CA ALA A 99 21.26 11.09 11.28
C ALA A 99 20.99 9.73 11.95
N LYS A 100 22.04 8.96 12.25
CA LYS A 100 21.92 7.70 13.00
C LYS A 100 21.32 7.95 14.38
N ARG A 101 21.80 8.93 15.11
CA ARG A 101 21.28 9.27 16.44
C ARG A 101 19.84 9.73 16.38
N ALA A 102 19.47 10.53 15.37
CA ALA A 102 18.09 10.95 15.17
C ALA A 102 17.15 9.76 14.90
N LEU A 103 17.60 8.79 14.08
CA LEU A 103 16.85 7.55 13.81
C LEU A 103 16.67 6.70 15.07
N GLU A 104 17.72 6.52 15.87
CA GLU A 104 17.64 5.79 17.14
C GLU A 104 16.61 6.42 18.09
N VAL A 105 16.67 7.75 18.27
CA VAL A 105 15.75 8.47 19.15
C VAL A 105 14.32 8.39 18.62
N ALA A 106 14.14 8.57 17.33
CA ALA A 106 12.81 8.47 16.70
C ALA A 106 12.22 7.06 16.85
N ALA A 107 13.02 6.04 16.62
CA ALA A 107 12.59 4.65 16.78
C ALA A 107 12.23 4.32 18.24
N ALA A 108 13.05 4.75 19.19
CA ALA A 108 12.80 4.52 20.62
C ALA A 108 11.55 5.24 21.14
N GLY A 109 11.23 6.40 20.56
CA GLY A 109 10.06 7.21 20.96
C GLY A 109 8.83 7.02 20.08
N GLY A 110 8.88 6.18 19.05
CA GLY A 110 7.77 6.02 18.08
C GLY A 110 7.47 7.32 17.31
N HIS A 111 8.49 8.14 17.07
CA HIS A 111 8.33 9.44 16.41
C HIS A 111 8.55 9.35 14.91
N ASN A 112 7.80 10.16 14.16
CA ASN A 112 8.09 10.36 12.75
C ASN A 112 9.39 11.17 12.59
N LEU A 113 10.22 10.77 11.63
CA LEU A 113 11.46 11.46 11.31
C LEU A 113 11.44 11.92 9.85
N PHE A 114 11.77 13.19 9.62
CA PHE A 114 11.97 13.73 8.29
C PHE A 114 13.43 14.04 8.08
N LEU A 115 14.06 13.42 7.07
CA LEU A 115 15.43 13.66 6.67
C LEU A 115 15.43 14.54 5.42
N PHE A 116 16.01 15.73 5.54
CA PHE A 116 16.24 16.63 4.42
C PHE A 116 17.75 16.73 4.15
N GLY A 117 18.16 16.57 2.89
CA GLY A 117 19.54 16.66 2.50
C GLY A 117 19.70 17.14 1.06
N SER A 118 20.75 17.90 0.78
CA SER A 118 21.15 18.22 -0.59
C SER A 118 21.89 17.01 -1.17
N ILE A 119 21.48 16.57 -2.35
CA ILE A 119 22.19 15.56 -3.13
C ILE A 119 23.37 16.24 -3.79
N MET A 120 24.46 16.38 -3.03
CA MET A 120 25.74 16.69 -3.64
C MET A 120 26.42 15.37 -3.94
N ASN A 121 26.16 14.85 -5.13
CA ASN A 121 26.44 13.46 -5.45
C ASN A 121 27.68 13.28 -6.32
N ARG A 122 28.55 12.41 -5.90
CA ARG A 122 29.43 11.66 -6.79
C ARG A 122 29.21 10.14 -6.76
N PHE A 123 28.32 9.59 -5.95
CA PHE A 123 28.08 8.14 -5.94
C PHE A 123 26.63 7.79 -5.56
N GLY A 124 25.90 7.24 -6.52
CA GLY A 124 24.81 6.29 -6.31
C GLY A 124 23.48 6.85 -5.79
N SER A 125 22.50 6.89 -6.65
CA SER A 125 21.09 7.05 -6.38
C SER A 125 20.60 6.06 -5.33
N PHE A 126 20.17 6.55 -4.17
CA PHE A 126 19.30 5.81 -3.26
C PHE A 126 17.98 6.58 -3.17
N SER A 127 17.05 6.22 -4.05
CA SER A 127 15.64 6.52 -3.89
C SER A 127 14.96 5.25 -3.38
N LYS A 128 14.68 5.18 -2.09
CA LYS A 128 13.63 4.32 -1.56
C LYS A 128 12.82 5.14 -0.59
N SER A 129 11.59 5.43 -1.00
CA SER A 129 10.53 5.88 -0.10
C SER A 129 10.21 4.75 0.88
N LEU A 130 10.23 5.05 2.14
CA LEU A 130 9.58 4.29 3.20
C LEU A 130 8.10 4.64 3.23
#